data_2aed62f052b1c4101e5984d3366b92f9
#
_entry.id   2aed62f052b1c4101e5984d3366b92f9
#
_cell.length_a   1.000
_cell.length_b   1.000
_cell.length_c   1.000
_cell.angle_alpha   90.00
_cell.angle_beta   90.00
_cell.angle_gamma   90.00
#
_symmetry.space_group_name_H-M   'P 1'
#
loop_
_entity.id
_entity.type
_entity.pdbx_description
1 polymer ?
#
loop_
_entity_poly.entity_id
_entity_poly.type
_entity_poly.pdbx_seq_one_letter_code
_entity_poly.pdbx_strand_id
1 'polypeptide(L)'
;MIDMYLYDDEEQSQVQFVGFVGEHSRYDLMLVQTDRHFGKTLVLNMQTNKFGIIGTDDIEEEGYIAHILGVTEEEGDEIIEYLNEVIH
;
A
#
# COMPACT_ATOMS: atom_id res chain seq x y z
N MET A 1 -17.01 6.60 -27.32
CA MET A 1 -17.94 5.67 -26.69
C MET A 1 -17.23 4.36 -26.39
N ILE A 2 -17.79 3.57 -25.49
CA ILE A 2 -17.19 2.28 -25.13
C ILE A 2 -17.53 1.25 -26.22
N ASP A 3 -16.51 0.58 -26.74
CA ASP A 3 -16.73 -0.47 -27.74
C ASP A 3 -17.10 -1.81 -27.12
N MET A 4 -16.43 -2.16 -26.02
CA MET A 4 -16.72 -3.41 -25.30
C MET A 4 -16.10 -3.37 -23.90
N TYR A 5 -16.61 -4.17 -23.01
CA TYR A 5 -15.96 -4.44 -21.72
C TYR A 5 -15.13 -5.70 -21.85
N LEU A 6 -13.90 -5.66 -21.33
CA LEU A 6 -13.08 -6.86 -21.21
C LEU A 6 -13.48 -7.65 -19.97
N TYR A 7 -13.79 -6.93 -18.90
CA TYR A 7 -14.34 -7.50 -17.67
C TYR A 7 -14.99 -6.38 -16.88
N ASP A 8 -15.86 -6.74 -15.97
CA ASP A 8 -16.54 -5.81 -15.07
C ASP A 8 -16.99 -6.63 -13.87
N ASP A 9 -16.12 -6.72 -12.87
CA ASP A 9 -16.29 -7.63 -11.74
C ASP A 9 -16.44 -6.85 -10.44
N GLU A 10 -17.14 -7.48 -9.51
CA GLU A 10 -17.20 -7.03 -8.12
C GLU A 10 -16.70 -8.16 -7.25
N GLU A 11 -16.08 -7.79 -6.14
CA GLU A 11 -15.67 -8.78 -5.16
C GLU A 11 -15.74 -8.19 -3.75
N GLN A 12 -15.77 -9.08 -2.76
CA GLN A 12 -15.63 -8.68 -1.38
C GLN A 12 -14.17 -8.81 -0.99
N SER A 13 -13.62 -7.75 -0.39
CA SER A 13 -12.23 -7.69 0.00
C SER A 13 -12.11 -7.20 1.43
N GLN A 14 -10.97 -7.47 2.06
CA GLN A 14 -10.67 -6.91 3.36
C GLN A 14 -10.04 -5.54 3.19
N VAL A 15 -10.62 -4.55 3.86
CA VAL A 15 -10.12 -3.17 3.83
C VAL A 15 -9.82 -2.75 5.26
N GLN A 16 -8.61 -2.27 5.48
CA GLN A 16 -8.17 -1.81 6.79
C GLN A 16 -7.67 -0.38 6.69
N PHE A 17 -8.15 0.47 7.57
CA PHE A 17 -7.67 1.83 7.71
C PHE A 17 -6.79 1.90 8.95
N VAL A 18 -5.58 2.46 8.80
CA VAL A 18 -4.66 2.57 9.91
C VAL A 18 -4.05 3.97 9.96
N GLY A 19 -3.99 4.54 11.15
CA GLY A 19 -3.28 5.79 11.40
C GLY A 19 -2.28 5.57 12.51
N PHE A 20 -1.06 6.06 12.31
CA PHE A 20 -0.05 5.99 13.35
C PHE A 20 0.90 7.18 13.23
N VAL A 21 1.65 7.42 14.31
CA VAL A 21 2.60 8.52 14.39
C VAL A 21 3.99 7.94 14.61
N GLY A 22 4.92 8.33 13.74
CA GLY A 22 6.33 8.01 13.90
C GLY A 22 7.13 9.23 14.40
N GLU A 23 8.44 9.12 14.34
CA GLU A 23 9.31 10.25 14.71
C GLU A 23 9.23 11.38 13.70
N HIS A 24 9.06 11.05 12.43
CA HIS A 24 9.15 12.01 11.34
C HIS A 24 7.80 12.53 10.88
N SER A 25 6.73 11.74 11.04
CA SER A 25 5.46 12.13 10.46
C SER A 25 4.31 11.35 11.07
N ARG A 26 3.10 11.75 10.70
CA ARG A 26 1.89 10.98 10.90
C ARG A 26 1.55 10.29 9.59
N TYR A 27 1.06 9.06 9.69
CA TYR A 27 0.72 8.25 8.52
C TYR A 27 -0.72 7.79 8.58
N ASP A 28 -1.41 7.89 7.45
CA ASP A 28 -2.77 7.41 7.29
C ASP A 28 -2.78 6.52 6.05
N LEU A 29 -2.97 5.23 6.26
CA LEU A 29 -2.89 4.24 5.19
C LEU A 29 -4.20 3.47 5.07
N MET A 30 -4.50 3.04 3.85
CA MET A 30 -5.56 2.09 3.60
C MET A 30 -4.93 0.85 2.97
N LEU A 31 -5.20 -0.30 3.57
CA LEU A 31 -4.71 -1.58 3.06
C LEU A 31 -5.89 -2.38 2.52
N VAL A 32 -5.73 -2.90 1.31
CA VAL A 32 -6.75 -3.73 0.67
C VAL A 32 -6.14 -5.07 0.33
N GLN A 33 -6.76 -6.13 0.85
CA GLN A 33 -6.37 -7.50 0.54
C GLN A 33 -7.43 -8.12 -0.35
N THR A 34 -6.99 -8.61 -1.50
CA THR A 34 -7.83 -9.20 -2.52
C THR A 34 -7.07 -10.33 -3.21
N ASP A 35 -7.81 -11.31 -3.73
CA ASP A 35 -7.21 -12.42 -4.46
C ASP A 35 -6.57 -11.99 -5.78
N ARG A 36 -6.88 -10.80 -6.26
CA ARG A 36 -6.37 -10.30 -7.54
C ARG A 36 -4.87 -10.01 -7.53
N HIS A 37 -4.27 -9.82 -6.36
CA HIS A 37 -2.88 -9.37 -6.25
C HIS A 37 -1.92 -10.48 -5.83
N PHE A 38 -2.34 -11.74 -5.94
CA PHE A 38 -1.46 -12.90 -5.72
C PHE A 38 -0.72 -12.86 -4.39
N GLY A 39 -1.46 -12.55 -3.33
CA GLY A 39 -0.89 -12.49 -1.98
C GLY A 39 -0.26 -11.15 -1.61
N LYS A 40 -0.16 -10.22 -2.55
CA LYS A 40 0.30 -8.87 -2.24
C LYS A 40 -0.86 -8.01 -1.73
N THR A 41 -0.52 -6.94 -1.04
CA THR A 41 -1.49 -6.01 -0.45
C THR A 41 -1.44 -4.68 -1.17
N LEU A 42 -2.60 -4.15 -1.54
CA LEU A 42 -2.66 -2.79 -2.02
C LEU A 42 -2.55 -1.85 -0.82
N VAL A 43 -1.57 -0.95 -0.86
CA VAL A 43 -1.35 0.04 0.20
C VAL A 43 -1.52 1.41 -0.41
N LEU A 44 -2.48 2.18 0.10
CA LEU A 44 -2.72 3.55 -0.32
C LEU A 44 -2.26 4.49 0.78
N ASN A 45 -1.39 5.43 0.42
CA ASN A 45 -1.04 6.54 1.30
C ASN A 45 -2.09 7.64 1.12
N MET A 46 -2.96 7.80 2.11
CA MET A 46 -4.09 8.70 1.99
C MET A 46 -3.68 10.18 2.00
N GLN A 47 -2.49 10.49 2.48
CA GLN A 47 -1.99 11.88 2.49
C GLN A 47 -1.44 12.31 1.15
N THR A 48 -0.80 11.39 0.41
CA THR A 48 -0.22 11.69 -0.90
C THR A 48 -1.09 11.23 -2.06
N ASN A 49 -2.09 10.39 -1.80
CA ASN A 49 -2.94 9.73 -2.80
C ASN A 49 -2.14 8.81 -3.73
N LYS A 50 -1.00 8.32 -3.28
CA LYS A 50 -0.19 7.36 -4.02
C LYS A 50 -0.36 5.98 -3.41
N PHE A 51 -0.24 4.97 -4.26
CA PHE A 51 -0.44 3.59 -3.81
C PHE A 51 0.54 2.66 -4.50
N GLY A 52 0.67 1.46 -3.93
CA GLY A 52 1.40 0.38 -4.54
C GLY A 52 0.80 -0.95 -4.15
N ILE A 53 1.09 -1.96 -4.95
CA ILE A 53 0.72 -3.35 -4.65
C ILE A 53 1.98 -3.98 -4.08
N ILE A 54 1.99 -4.23 -2.78
CA ILE A 54 3.20 -4.45 -2.01
C ILE A 54 3.24 -5.85 -1.42
N GLY A 55 4.33 -6.56 -1.68
CA GLY A 55 4.65 -7.83 -1.07
C GLY A 55 5.96 -7.73 -0.29
N THR A 56 6.41 -8.85 0.28
CA THR A 56 7.63 -8.88 1.08
C THR A 56 8.87 -8.48 0.29
N ASP A 57 8.92 -8.88 -0.98
CA ASP A 57 10.02 -8.51 -1.88
C ASP A 57 10.11 -7.01 -2.11
N ASP A 58 8.97 -6.34 -2.21
CA ASP A 58 8.93 -4.90 -2.41
C ASP A 58 9.40 -4.14 -1.17
N ILE A 59 9.08 -4.65 0.02
CA ILE A 59 9.51 -4.05 1.27
C ILE A 59 11.04 -4.11 1.41
N GLU A 60 11.64 -5.19 0.93
CA GLU A 60 13.08 -5.38 0.98
C GLU A 60 13.85 -4.54 -0.03
N GLU A 61 13.20 -4.05 -1.06
CA GLU A 61 13.84 -3.22 -2.07
C GLU A 61 14.09 -1.81 -1.53
N GLU A 62 15.37 -1.43 -1.43
CA GLU A 62 15.77 -0.16 -0.87
C GLU A 62 15.17 1.01 -1.64
N GLY A 63 14.50 1.91 -0.91
CA GLY A 63 13.93 3.13 -1.48
C GLY A 63 12.61 2.95 -2.21
N TYR A 64 12.18 1.72 -2.44
CA TYR A 64 10.97 1.47 -3.23
C TYR A 64 9.71 2.00 -2.54
N ILE A 65 9.53 1.70 -1.26
CA ILE A 65 8.34 2.10 -0.52
C ILE A 65 8.21 3.63 -0.45
N ALA A 66 9.30 4.31 -0.15
CA ALA A 66 9.30 5.78 -0.12
C ALA A 66 8.91 6.35 -1.49
N HIS A 67 9.48 5.80 -2.55
CA HIS A 67 9.20 6.25 -3.91
C HIS A 67 7.73 6.03 -4.29
N ILE A 68 7.23 4.82 -4.09
CA ILE A 68 5.88 4.48 -4.57
C ILE A 68 4.79 5.18 -3.76
N LEU A 69 5.01 5.42 -2.48
CA LEU A 69 4.05 6.08 -1.60
C LEU A 69 4.26 7.59 -1.48
N GLY A 70 5.28 8.13 -2.15
CA GLY A 70 5.48 9.57 -2.27
C GLY A 70 5.92 10.25 -0.98
N VAL A 71 6.83 9.61 -0.24
CA VAL A 71 7.34 10.13 1.04
C VAL A 71 8.86 10.17 1.02
N THR A 72 9.45 10.77 2.06
CA THR A 72 10.91 10.77 2.22
C THR A 72 11.40 9.38 2.62
N GLU A 73 12.73 9.17 2.54
CA GLU A 73 13.31 7.88 2.94
C GLU A 73 13.05 7.59 4.42
N GLU A 74 13.19 8.59 5.28
CA GLU A 74 12.93 8.41 6.71
C GLU A 74 11.48 8.06 6.99
N GLU A 75 10.57 8.70 6.30
CA GLU A 75 9.14 8.38 6.40
C GLU A 75 8.86 6.99 5.83
N GLY A 76 9.51 6.65 4.72
CA GLY A 76 9.39 5.32 4.13
C GLY A 76 9.83 4.23 5.08
N ASP A 77 10.92 4.46 5.82
CA ASP A 77 11.40 3.50 6.81
C ASP A 77 10.39 3.27 7.94
N GLU A 78 9.70 4.33 8.36
CA GLU A 78 8.66 4.20 9.38
C GLU A 78 7.44 3.42 8.86
N ILE A 79 7.08 3.65 7.60
CA ILE A 79 6.01 2.87 6.97
C ILE A 79 6.41 1.40 6.85
N ILE A 80 7.65 1.12 6.45
CA ILE A 80 8.17 -0.24 6.34
C ILE A 80 8.08 -0.96 7.69
N GLU A 81 8.40 -0.28 8.78
CA GLU A 81 8.29 -0.86 10.11
C GLU A 81 6.88 -1.36 10.38
N TYR A 82 5.87 -0.58 10.03
CA TYR A 82 4.48 -1.02 10.16
C TYR A 82 4.15 -2.15 9.18
N LEU A 83 4.56 -2.02 7.91
CA LEU A 83 4.24 -3.03 6.90
C LEU A 83 4.82 -4.39 7.23
N ASN A 84 5.99 -4.43 7.88
CA ASN A 84 6.58 -5.69 8.32
C ASN A 84 5.73 -6.42 9.36
N GLU A 85 4.88 -5.71 10.08
CA GLU A 85 3.96 -6.33 11.03
C GLU A 85 2.76 -6.99 10.36
N VAL A 86 2.36 -6.50 9.18
CA VAL A 86 1.11 -6.92 8.54
C VAL A 86 1.31 -7.65 7.21
N ILE A 87 2.45 -7.50 6.57
CA ILE A 87 2.77 -8.17 5.30
C ILE A 87 3.92 -9.15 5.54
N HIS A 88 3.59 -10.43 5.44
CA HIS A 88 4.59 -11.49 5.63
C HIS A 88 4.13 -12.82 5.05
#